data_db2b10d91dd2787eb7c56683d4ffc1ee
#
_entry.id   db2b10d91dd2787eb7c56683d4ffc1ee
#
_cell.length_a   1.000
_cell.length_b   1.000
_cell.length_c   1.000
_cell.angle_alpha   90.00
_cell.angle_beta   90.00
_cell.angle_gamma   90.00
#
_symmetry.space_group_name_H-M   'P 1'
#
loop_
_entity.id
_entity.type
_entity.pdbx_description
1 polymer ?
#
loop_
_entity_poly.entity_id
_entity_poly.type
_entity_poly.pdbx_seq_one_letter_code
_entity_poly.pdbx_strand_id
1 'polypeptide(L)'
;MHELVLRSQALGFETRLVQCDLSFSYERFISKTTRSLAVLEEFDWLGSGFDFSRLNVENDTLELLKALYFKLEKLESLLLKENLLELEQKDRITALGHGLICIKKSSLIALQTYYGRCVLEGKILAFFGVARDKNFLEITRMHALDIKRYDSFIVHSERKGLKL
;
A
#
# COMPACT_ATOMS: atom_id res chain seq x y z
N MET A 1 -10.48 -17.02 -6.96
CA MET A 1 -9.00 -17.13 -6.75
C MET A 1 -8.28 -17.83 -7.90
N HIS A 2 -8.68 -19.04 -8.31
CA HIS A 2 -7.98 -19.80 -9.37
C HIS A 2 -7.82 -19.00 -10.67
N GLU A 3 -8.87 -18.35 -11.13
CA GLU A 3 -8.83 -17.50 -12.34
C GLU A 3 -7.85 -16.31 -12.19
N LEU A 4 -7.82 -15.67 -11.01
CA LEU A 4 -6.88 -14.56 -10.75
C LEU A 4 -5.43 -15.02 -10.78
N VAL A 5 -5.15 -16.22 -10.23
CA VAL A 5 -3.82 -16.82 -10.26
C VAL A 5 -3.39 -17.11 -11.69
N LEU A 6 -4.24 -17.72 -12.50
CA LEU A 6 -3.95 -17.98 -13.91
C LEU A 6 -3.69 -16.70 -14.71
N ARG A 7 -4.48 -15.66 -14.45
CA ARG A 7 -4.29 -14.36 -15.10
C ARG A 7 -3.00 -13.67 -14.67
N SER A 8 -2.65 -13.71 -13.38
CA SER A 8 -1.39 -13.13 -12.92
C SER A 8 -0.18 -13.86 -13.52
N GLN A 9 -0.23 -15.17 -13.63
CA GLN A 9 0.81 -15.97 -14.30
C GLN A 9 0.90 -15.64 -15.80
N ALA A 10 -0.21 -15.48 -16.49
CA ALA A 10 -0.23 -15.06 -17.90
C ALA A 10 0.37 -13.66 -18.11
N LEU A 11 0.33 -12.79 -17.08
CA LEU A 11 0.99 -11.48 -17.08
C LEU A 11 2.47 -11.54 -16.65
N GLY A 12 3.00 -12.73 -16.36
CA GLY A 12 4.40 -12.95 -15.99
C GLY A 12 4.70 -12.83 -14.49
N PHE A 13 3.69 -12.85 -13.64
CA PHE A 13 3.87 -12.80 -12.18
C PHE A 13 3.86 -14.21 -11.58
N GLU A 14 4.99 -14.62 -11.03
CA GLU A 14 5.12 -15.89 -10.28
C GLU A 14 4.84 -15.71 -8.78
N THR A 15 3.98 -14.76 -8.43
CA THR A 15 3.64 -14.48 -7.04
C THR A 15 2.40 -15.25 -6.59
N ARG A 16 2.41 -15.67 -5.33
CA ARG A 16 1.19 -16.16 -4.69
C ARG A 16 0.26 -15.00 -4.40
N LEU A 17 -1.02 -15.21 -4.64
CA LEU A 17 -2.06 -14.25 -4.33
C LEU A 17 -2.77 -14.62 -3.04
N VAL A 18 -2.83 -13.71 -2.09
CA VAL A 18 -3.65 -13.83 -0.87
C VAL A 18 -4.94 -13.04 -1.05
N GLN A 19 -6.05 -13.68 -0.75
CA GLN A 19 -7.36 -13.05 -0.79
C GLN A 19 -7.49 -12.04 0.34
N CYS A 20 -8.02 -10.87 0.05
CA CYS A 20 -8.29 -9.82 1.01
C CYS A 20 -9.52 -9.01 0.59
N ASP A 21 -9.91 -8.06 1.41
CA ASP A 21 -10.95 -7.09 1.11
C ASP A 21 -10.59 -5.75 1.74
N LEU A 22 -9.80 -4.94 1.01
CA LEU A 22 -9.28 -3.67 1.50
C LEU A 22 -9.89 -2.51 0.73
N SER A 23 -10.20 -1.42 1.43
CA SER A 23 -10.59 -0.16 0.80
C SER A 23 -9.43 0.41 0.01
N PHE A 24 -9.69 0.82 -1.22
CA PHE A 24 -8.70 1.34 -2.15
C PHE A 24 -9.19 2.63 -2.80
N SER A 25 -8.38 3.67 -2.74
CA SER A 25 -8.59 4.92 -3.47
C SER A 25 -7.41 5.15 -4.39
N TYR A 26 -7.67 5.59 -5.61
CA TYR A 26 -6.62 5.77 -6.60
C TYR A 26 -7.00 6.80 -7.66
N GLU A 27 -6.00 7.31 -8.34
CA GLU A 27 -6.16 8.15 -9.52
C GLU A 27 -5.02 7.92 -10.50
N ARG A 28 -5.25 8.26 -11.76
CA ARG A 28 -4.21 8.22 -12.77
C ARG A 28 -3.16 9.29 -12.48
N PHE A 29 -1.91 8.90 -12.42
CA PHE A 29 -0.80 9.82 -12.19
C PHE A 29 -0.26 10.34 -13.52
N ILE A 30 -0.36 11.67 -13.70
CA ILE A 30 0.18 12.38 -14.85
C ILE A 30 1.25 13.33 -14.32
N SER A 31 2.52 13.06 -14.67
CA SER A 31 3.66 13.86 -14.23
C SER A 31 3.60 15.32 -14.73
N LYS A 32 4.31 16.22 -14.03
CA LYS A 32 4.45 17.64 -14.38
C LYS A 32 3.14 18.44 -14.40
N THR A 33 2.19 18.07 -13.55
CA THR A 33 0.95 18.82 -13.30
C THR A 33 0.95 19.36 -11.88
N THR A 34 0.12 20.36 -11.57
CA THR A 34 -0.09 20.82 -10.19
C THR A 34 -0.62 19.68 -9.32
N ARG A 35 -1.48 18.83 -9.86
CA ARG A 35 -2.01 17.66 -9.17
C ARG A 35 -0.91 16.67 -8.83
N SER A 36 0.04 16.42 -9.72
CA SER A 36 1.14 15.50 -9.46
C SER A 36 2.06 15.97 -8.33
N LEU A 37 2.24 17.27 -8.16
CA LEU A 37 3.00 17.83 -7.03
C LEU A 37 2.29 17.54 -5.71
N ALA A 38 0.99 17.79 -5.63
CA ALA A 38 0.20 17.51 -4.42
C ALA A 38 0.21 16.01 -4.07
N VAL A 39 0.12 15.12 -5.07
CA VAL A 39 0.22 13.67 -4.90
C VAL A 39 1.60 13.26 -4.37
N LEU A 40 2.68 13.83 -4.89
CA LEU A 40 4.03 13.55 -4.43
C LEU A 40 4.26 14.04 -2.99
N GLU A 41 3.76 15.22 -2.65
CA GLU A 41 3.82 15.76 -1.29
C GLU A 41 3.07 14.83 -0.31
N GLU A 42 1.85 14.39 -0.65
CA GLU A 42 1.10 13.44 0.16
C GLU A 42 1.84 12.12 0.29
N PHE A 43 2.38 11.58 -0.81
CA PHE A 43 3.14 10.34 -0.80
C PHE A 43 4.33 10.43 0.16
N ASP A 44 5.14 11.48 0.06
CA ASP A 44 6.33 11.67 0.90
C ASP A 44 5.94 11.85 2.37
N TRP A 45 4.86 12.55 2.65
CA TRP A 45 4.36 12.75 4.01
C TRP A 45 3.83 11.45 4.63
N LEU A 46 3.04 10.65 3.91
CA LEU A 46 2.53 9.36 4.38
C LEU A 46 3.65 8.34 4.66
N GLY A 47 4.78 8.46 3.97
CA GLY A 47 5.94 7.60 4.13
C GLY A 47 6.94 8.03 5.19
N SER A 48 6.68 9.08 5.96
CA SER A 48 7.60 9.63 6.98
C SER A 48 7.64 8.79 8.27
N GLY A 49 7.77 7.48 8.15
CA GLY A 49 7.94 6.57 9.28
C GLY A 49 9.38 6.52 9.80
N PHE A 50 9.56 6.07 11.06
CA PHE A 50 10.87 5.89 11.67
C PHE A 50 11.15 4.41 11.96
N ASP A 51 12.36 3.96 11.60
CA ASP A 51 12.83 2.60 11.86
C ASP A 51 13.68 2.57 13.14
N PHE A 52 13.07 2.18 14.26
CA PHE A 52 13.72 2.09 15.57
C PHE A 52 14.81 1.02 15.64
N SER A 53 14.87 0.05 14.73
CA SER A 53 15.89 -1.00 14.71
C SER A 53 17.30 -0.46 14.48
N ARG A 54 17.39 0.77 13.96
CA ARG A 54 18.67 1.46 13.69
C ARG A 54 19.18 2.29 14.85
N LEU A 55 18.41 2.43 15.93
CA LEU A 55 18.83 3.18 17.12
C LEU A 55 19.68 2.32 18.04
N ASN A 56 20.83 2.85 18.41
CA ASN A 56 21.68 2.29 19.46
C ASN A 56 21.54 3.14 20.73
N VAL A 57 20.46 2.89 21.48
CA VAL A 57 20.14 3.57 22.74
C VAL A 57 19.77 2.55 23.81
N GLU A 58 19.86 2.95 25.08
CA GLU A 58 19.43 2.11 26.20
C GLU A 58 17.96 1.70 26.08
N ASN A 59 17.62 0.49 26.55
CA ASN A 59 16.29 -0.09 26.42
C ASN A 59 15.17 0.80 26.96
N ASP A 60 15.35 1.43 28.12
CA ASP A 60 14.33 2.29 28.72
C ASP A 60 14.09 3.55 27.86
N THR A 61 15.14 4.13 27.31
CA THR A 61 15.06 5.26 26.39
C THR A 61 14.37 4.82 25.08
N LEU A 62 14.70 3.65 24.57
CA LEU A 62 14.08 3.09 23.37
C LEU A 62 12.58 2.87 23.56
N GLU A 63 12.16 2.29 24.69
CA GLU A 63 10.75 2.08 25.01
C GLU A 63 9.97 3.40 25.16
N LEU A 64 10.58 4.41 25.79
CA LEU A 64 10.00 5.75 25.89
C LEU A 64 9.82 6.39 24.51
N LEU A 65 10.86 6.32 23.65
CA LEU A 65 10.80 6.84 22.28
C LEU A 65 9.72 6.15 21.44
N LYS A 66 9.61 4.83 21.53
CA LYS A 66 8.56 4.07 20.87
C LYS A 66 7.17 4.50 21.35
N ALA A 67 6.97 4.66 22.67
CA ALA A 67 5.70 5.08 23.24
C ALA A 67 5.30 6.48 22.77
N LEU A 68 6.24 7.43 22.75
CA LEU A 68 6.02 8.79 22.25
C LEU A 68 5.71 8.78 20.74
N TYR A 69 6.49 8.05 19.96
CA TYR A 69 6.26 7.92 18.52
C TYR A 69 4.89 7.32 18.22
N PHE A 70 4.49 6.27 18.94
CA PHE A 70 3.17 5.65 18.78
C PHE A 70 2.01 6.63 19.08
N LYS A 71 2.17 7.48 20.12
CA LYS A 71 1.20 8.54 20.41
C LYS A 71 1.14 9.59 19.31
N LEU A 72 2.30 9.99 18.77
CA LEU A 72 2.38 10.93 17.65
C LEU A 72 1.73 10.35 16.38
N GLU A 73 2.03 9.11 16.04
CA GLU A 73 1.39 8.42 14.90
C GLU A 73 -0.14 8.39 15.05
N LYS A 74 -0.64 8.17 16.27
CA LYS A 74 -2.08 8.17 16.52
C LYS A 74 -2.69 9.56 16.33
N LEU A 75 -2.05 10.61 16.81
CA LEU A 75 -2.48 12.00 16.58
C LEU A 75 -2.42 12.36 15.11
N GLU A 76 -1.33 12.01 14.43
CA GLU A 76 -1.15 12.21 13.00
C GLU A 76 -2.25 11.51 12.20
N SER A 77 -2.60 10.27 12.54
CA SER A 77 -3.67 9.52 11.86
C SER A 77 -5.04 10.17 12.02
N LEU A 78 -5.28 10.90 13.11
CA LEU A 78 -6.52 11.67 13.31
C LEU A 78 -6.54 12.94 12.43
N LEU A 79 -5.40 13.62 12.31
CA LEU A 79 -5.25 14.80 11.46
C LEU A 79 -5.29 14.44 9.97
N LEU A 80 -4.70 13.30 9.61
CA LEU A 80 -4.65 12.77 8.24
C LEU A 80 -6.02 12.56 7.62
N LYS A 81 -6.98 12.06 8.40
CA LYS A 81 -8.35 11.83 7.90
C LYS A 81 -9.00 13.08 7.31
N GLU A 82 -8.61 14.26 7.80
CA GLU A 82 -9.14 15.55 7.35
C GLU A 82 -8.35 16.19 6.20
N ASN A 83 -7.09 15.75 5.96
CA ASN A 83 -6.16 16.40 5.05
C ASN A 83 -5.73 15.53 3.85
N LEU A 84 -6.23 14.30 3.74
CA LEU A 84 -5.93 13.46 2.59
C LEU A 84 -6.53 14.03 1.31
N LEU A 85 -5.78 13.95 0.22
CA LEU A 85 -6.29 14.29 -1.10
C LEU A 85 -7.52 13.43 -1.44
N GLU A 86 -8.54 14.03 -2.00
CA GLU A 86 -9.63 13.26 -2.59
C GLU A 86 -9.17 12.69 -3.92
N LEU A 87 -9.08 11.36 -4.01
CA LEU A 87 -8.68 10.65 -5.21
C LEU A 87 -9.92 10.33 -6.07
N GLU A 88 -9.75 10.35 -7.39
CA GLU A 88 -10.85 10.26 -8.37
C GLU A 88 -11.65 8.97 -8.28
N GLN A 89 -11.00 7.85 -7.92
CA GLN A 89 -11.60 6.53 -7.95
C GLN A 89 -11.57 5.87 -6.57
N LYS A 90 -12.65 5.14 -6.27
CA LYS A 90 -12.74 4.28 -5.08
C LYS A 90 -13.13 2.87 -5.51
N ASP A 91 -12.42 1.89 -4.96
CA ASP A 91 -12.61 0.48 -5.25
C ASP A 91 -12.23 -0.39 -4.04
N ARG A 92 -12.14 -1.67 -4.25
CA ARG A 92 -11.66 -2.65 -3.26
C ARG A 92 -10.56 -3.50 -3.87
N ILE A 93 -9.53 -3.74 -3.08
CA ILE A 93 -8.51 -4.73 -3.39
C ILE A 93 -9.05 -6.09 -2.96
N THR A 94 -9.08 -7.03 -3.89
CA THR A 94 -9.60 -8.39 -3.69
C THR A 94 -8.52 -9.43 -3.49
N ALA A 95 -7.31 -9.15 -3.96
CA ALA A 95 -6.14 -9.99 -3.73
C ALA A 95 -4.85 -9.18 -3.76
N LEU A 96 -3.86 -9.62 -3.00
CA LEU A 96 -2.50 -9.08 -2.94
C LEU A 96 -1.49 -10.17 -3.25
N GLY A 97 -0.43 -9.80 -3.97
CA GLY A 97 0.78 -10.58 -4.15
C GLY A 97 2.01 -9.71 -3.95
N HIS A 98 3.20 -10.28 -3.87
CA HIS A 98 4.42 -9.48 -3.76
C HIS A 98 4.54 -8.53 -4.96
N GLY A 99 4.41 -7.23 -4.69
CA GLY A 99 4.42 -6.18 -5.71
C GLY A 99 3.20 -6.14 -6.64
N LEU A 100 2.13 -6.87 -6.35
CA LEU A 100 0.94 -6.96 -7.22
C LEU A 100 -0.35 -6.77 -6.43
N ILE A 101 -1.22 -5.92 -6.96
CA ILE A 101 -2.56 -5.64 -6.41
C ILE A 101 -3.60 -6.04 -7.43
N CYS A 102 -4.63 -6.77 -7.00
CA CYS A 102 -5.81 -7.05 -7.81
C CYS A 102 -7.01 -6.26 -7.28
N ILE A 103 -7.62 -5.43 -8.12
CA ILE A 103 -8.81 -4.64 -7.80
C ILE A 103 -10.09 -5.28 -8.32
N LYS A 104 -11.20 -4.95 -7.67
CA LYS A 104 -12.51 -5.53 -7.98
C LYS A 104 -13.06 -5.02 -9.31
N LYS A 105 -13.04 -3.72 -9.53
CA LYS A 105 -13.55 -3.09 -10.76
C LYS A 105 -12.52 -3.21 -11.89
N SER A 106 -12.98 -3.46 -13.09
CA SER A 106 -12.12 -3.51 -14.28
C SER A 106 -11.93 -2.12 -14.89
N SER A 107 -11.36 -1.21 -14.13
CA SER A 107 -11.29 0.24 -14.45
C SER A 107 -9.89 0.77 -14.74
N LEU A 108 -8.87 -0.06 -14.59
CA LEU A 108 -7.49 0.33 -14.90
C LEU A 108 -7.27 0.33 -16.43
N ILE A 109 -6.45 1.26 -16.88
CA ILE A 109 -6.00 1.31 -18.28
C ILE A 109 -4.57 0.76 -18.31
N ALA A 110 -4.36 -0.30 -19.07
CA ALA A 110 -3.05 -0.94 -19.17
C ALA A 110 -1.94 0.06 -19.54
N LEU A 111 -0.77 -0.15 -18.95
CA LEU A 111 0.45 0.67 -19.12
C LEU A 111 0.36 2.11 -18.56
N GLN A 112 -0.75 2.48 -17.91
CA GLN A 112 -0.83 3.76 -17.22
C GLN A 112 -0.34 3.64 -15.79
N THR A 113 0.27 4.73 -15.32
CA THR A 113 0.70 4.87 -13.92
C THR A 113 -0.44 5.40 -13.06
N TYR A 114 -0.59 4.82 -11.89
CA TYR A 114 -1.56 5.22 -10.89
C TYR A 114 -0.89 5.51 -9.55
N TYR A 115 -1.42 6.48 -8.85
CA TYR A 115 -1.19 6.69 -7.43
C TYR A 115 -2.36 6.08 -6.67
N GLY A 116 -2.07 5.34 -5.61
CA GLY A 116 -3.10 4.69 -4.82
C GLY A 116 -2.80 4.64 -3.33
N ARG A 117 -3.87 4.54 -2.57
CA ARG A 117 -3.83 4.36 -1.11
C ARG A 117 -4.76 3.24 -0.71
N CYS A 118 -4.31 2.41 0.21
CA CYS A 118 -5.16 1.44 0.90
C CYS A 118 -4.93 1.51 2.42
N VAL A 119 -5.88 0.97 3.17
CA VAL A 119 -5.73 0.81 4.62
C VAL A 119 -5.41 -0.64 4.90
N LEU A 120 -4.23 -0.88 5.45
CA LEU A 120 -3.75 -2.20 5.84
C LEU A 120 -3.47 -2.21 7.34
N GLU A 121 -4.19 -3.07 8.08
CA GLU A 121 -4.05 -3.18 9.55
C GLU A 121 -4.11 -1.83 10.28
N GLY A 122 -5.01 -0.95 9.84
CA GLY A 122 -5.22 0.37 10.43
C GLY A 122 -4.23 1.45 9.99
N LYS A 123 -3.27 1.13 9.11
CA LYS A 123 -2.30 2.06 8.54
C LYS A 123 -2.64 2.37 7.08
N ILE A 124 -2.47 3.64 6.69
CA ILE A 124 -2.58 4.07 5.30
C ILE A 124 -1.27 3.76 4.61
N LEU A 125 -1.32 2.93 3.57
CA LEU A 125 -0.21 2.67 2.67
C LEU A 125 -0.45 3.42 1.37
N ALA A 126 0.54 4.19 0.94
CA ALA A 126 0.54 4.90 -0.33
C ALA A 126 1.57 4.29 -1.27
N PHE A 127 1.23 4.20 -2.54
CA PHE A 127 2.11 3.62 -3.55
C PHE A 127 1.83 4.15 -4.94
N PHE A 128 2.82 4.03 -5.81
CA PHE A 128 2.65 4.15 -7.25
C PHE A 128 2.70 2.78 -7.88
N GLY A 129 1.92 2.59 -8.94
CA GLY A 129 1.93 1.35 -9.69
C GLY A 129 1.60 1.57 -11.16
N VAL A 130 1.94 0.58 -11.98
CA VAL A 130 1.59 0.52 -13.39
C VAL A 130 0.53 -0.54 -13.61
N ALA A 131 -0.56 -0.19 -14.27
CA ALA A 131 -1.60 -1.15 -14.63
C ALA A 131 -1.06 -2.15 -15.66
N ARG A 132 -1.18 -3.44 -15.37
CA ARG A 132 -0.80 -4.53 -16.28
C ARG A 132 -1.99 -4.97 -17.11
N ASP A 133 -3.18 -4.88 -16.55
CA ASP A 133 -4.46 -5.03 -17.24
C ASP A 133 -5.56 -4.22 -16.51
N LYS A 134 -6.82 -4.51 -16.78
CA LYS A 134 -7.96 -3.81 -16.17
C LYS A 134 -8.09 -3.97 -14.65
N ASN A 135 -7.52 -5.02 -14.08
CA ASN A 135 -7.67 -5.38 -12.67
C ASN A 135 -6.34 -5.46 -11.91
N PHE A 136 -5.21 -5.61 -12.61
CA PHE A 136 -3.91 -5.82 -11.99
C PHE A 136 -3.05 -4.57 -12.04
N LEU A 137 -2.59 -4.13 -10.88
CA LEU A 137 -1.67 -3.02 -10.68
C LEU A 137 -0.37 -3.56 -10.10
N GLU A 138 0.73 -3.39 -10.83
CA GLU A 138 2.07 -3.70 -10.36
C GLU A 138 2.62 -2.51 -9.59
N ILE A 139 3.01 -2.71 -8.32
CA ILE A 139 3.61 -1.67 -7.49
C ILE A 139 5.02 -1.36 -8.00
N THR A 140 5.27 -0.11 -8.33
CA THR A 140 6.57 0.35 -8.81
C THR A 140 7.32 1.19 -7.77
N ARG A 141 6.58 1.82 -6.84
CA ARG A 141 7.16 2.65 -5.77
C ARG A 141 6.29 2.59 -4.52
N MET A 142 6.92 2.28 -3.41
CA MET A 142 6.35 2.30 -2.06
C MET A 142 7.47 2.63 -1.07
N HIS A 143 7.15 3.24 0.06
CA HIS A 143 8.15 3.52 1.09
C HIS A 143 8.66 2.24 1.75
N ALA A 144 9.94 2.20 2.13
CA ALA A 144 10.61 1.00 2.62
C ALA A 144 9.92 0.35 3.84
N LEU A 145 9.40 1.16 4.78
CA LEU A 145 8.65 0.65 5.93
C LEU A 145 7.30 0.06 5.52
N ASP A 146 6.66 0.66 4.54
CA ASP A 146 5.36 0.19 4.02
C ASP A 146 5.53 -1.09 3.21
N ILE A 147 6.63 -1.26 2.47
CA ILE A 147 6.99 -2.54 1.82
C ILE A 147 7.11 -3.64 2.86
N LYS A 148 7.81 -3.39 3.98
CA LYS A 148 7.96 -4.39 5.06
C LYS A 148 6.60 -4.79 5.66
N ARG A 149 5.69 -3.83 5.88
CA ARG A 149 4.33 -4.09 6.37
C ARG A 149 3.51 -4.88 5.37
N TYR A 150 3.57 -4.47 4.11
CA TYR A 150 2.88 -5.12 3.00
C TYR A 150 3.30 -6.58 2.84
N ASP A 151 4.60 -6.84 2.78
CA ASP A 151 5.16 -8.19 2.65
C ASP A 151 4.85 -9.05 3.88
N SER A 152 4.95 -8.48 5.08
CA SER A 152 4.60 -9.18 6.33
C SER A 152 3.13 -9.59 6.36
N PHE A 153 2.23 -8.74 5.87
CA PHE A 153 0.81 -9.08 5.75
C PHE A 153 0.58 -10.24 4.79
N ILE A 154 1.24 -10.25 3.63
CA ILE A 154 1.13 -11.33 2.64
C ILE A 154 1.60 -12.64 3.26
N VAL A 155 2.81 -12.68 3.84
CA VAL A 155 3.38 -13.88 4.48
C VAL A 155 2.49 -14.40 5.60
N HIS A 156 1.95 -13.50 6.43
CA HIS A 156 1.06 -13.89 7.52
C HIS A 156 -0.27 -14.47 7.01
N SER A 157 -0.82 -13.88 5.96
CA SER A 157 -2.07 -14.32 5.33
C SER A 157 -1.90 -15.66 4.61
N GLU A 158 -0.77 -15.88 3.94
CA GLU A 158 -0.42 -17.19 3.36
C GLU A 158 -0.37 -18.28 4.43
N ARG A 159 0.28 -18.02 5.57
CA ARG A 159 0.38 -18.99 6.68
C ARG A 159 -0.97 -19.32 7.29
N LYS A 160 -1.89 -18.36 7.36
CA LYS A 160 -3.27 -18.61 7.81
C LYS A 160 -4.04 -19.47 6.81
N GLY A 161 -3.89 -19.22 5.50
CA GLY A 161 -4.53 -20.01 4.44
C GLY A 161 -4.02 -21.44 4.35
N LEU A 162 -2.78 -21.72 4.76
CA LEU A 162 -2.21 -23.06 4.81
C LEU A 162 -2.68 -23.89 6.03
N LYS A 163 -3.35 -23.28 7.00
CA LYS A 163 -3.89 -23.95 8.20
C LYS A 163 -5.36 -24.37 8.07
N LEU A 164 -5.97 -24.12 6.93
CA LEU A 164 -7.29 -24.59 6.53
C LEU A 164 -7.17 -25.75 5.54
#